data_0b50137e7f6ffd75a1c009275f652fc9
#
_entry.id   0b50137e7f6ffd75a1c009275f652fc9
#
_cell.length_a   1.000
_cell.length_b   1.000
_cell.length_c   1.000
_cell.angle_alpha   90.00
_cell.angle_beta   90.00
_cell.angle_gamma   90.00
#
_symmetry.space_group_name_H-M   'P 1'
#
loop_
_entity.id
_entity.type
_entity.pdbx_description
1 polymer ?
#
loop_
_entity_poly.entity_id
_entity_poly.type
_entity_poly.pdbx_seq_one_letter_code
_entity_poly.pdbx_strand_id
1 'polypeptide(L)'
;KLINDLRKIKNVREKSCAIVFMHSCKFNKHEKEAEEVVKAIGFSHVALSYKTSQIMKYVMRGDTTVADAYLSPVLNRYIETLYSEFEGDISSKISFMQSNGGLTNATLFSGKDSILSGPAGGVIGGIKTSALDKEHKIIGFDMGGTSTDVWHYSGELERTVNNKIDGI
;
A
#
# COMPACT_ATOMS: atom_id res chain seq x y z
N LYS A 1 -20.30 15.72 18.83
CA LYS A 1 -20.53 14.28 19.12
C LYS A 1 -19.28 13.48 18.73
N LEU A 2 -18.84 13.45 17.47
CA LEU A 2 -17.67 12.68 16.98
C LEU A 2 -16.41 12.91 17.83
N ILE A 3 -16.03 14.16 18.09
CA ILE A 3 -14.85 14.49 18.90
C ILE A 3 -14.92 13.87 20.30
N ASN A 4 -16.07 13.93 20.95
CA ASN A 4 -16.25 13.37 22.27
C ASN A 4 -16.19 11.84 22.28
N ASP A 5 -16.67 11.21 21.23
CA ASP A 5 -16.61 9.76 21.09
C ASP A 5 -15.18 9.29 20.79
N LEU A 6 -14.45 9.98 19.93
CA LEU A 6 -13.04 9.69 19.64
C LEU A 6 -12.13 9.87 20.87
N ARG A 7 -12.38 10.88 21.71
CA ARG A 7 -11.62 11.10 22.95
C ARG A 7 -11.78 9.99 23.99
N LYS A 8 -12.81 9.16 23.89
CA LYS A 8 -13.01 7.99 24.77
C LYS A 8 -12.15 6.79 24.38
N ILE A 9 -11.56 6.80 23.20
CA ILE A 9 -10.70 5.72 22.73
C ILE A 9 -9.40 5.72 23.54
N LYS A 10 -9.10 4.59 24.16
CA LYS A 10 -7.84 4.41 24.92
C LYS A 10 -6.69 4.14 23.96
N ASN A 11 -5.47 4.56 24.32
CA ASN A 11 -4.23 4.29 23.59
C ASN A 11 -4.26 4.79 22.15
N VAL A 12 -4.83 5.97 21.89
CA VAL A 12 -4.95 6.53 20.52
C VAL A 12 -3.60 6.69 19.83
N ARG A 13 -2.51 6.90 20.61
CA ARG A 13 -1.15 7.04 20.07
C ARG A 13 -0.60 5.75 19.43
N GLU A 14 -1.19 4.62 19.78
CA GLU A 14 -0.84 3.30 19.23
C GLU A 14 -1.77 2.89 18.09
N LYS A 15 -2.75 3.73 17.75
CA LYS A 15 -3.82 3.41 16.79
C LYS A 15 -3.71 4.25 15.54
N SER A 16 -4.08 3.62 14.44
CA SER A 16 -4.31 4.27 13.16
C SER A 16 -5.79 4.61 12.98
N CYS A 17 -6.07 5.60 12.15
CA CYS A 17 -7.42 5.98 11.79
C CYS A 17 -7.56 6.02 10.26
N ALA A 18 -8.56 5.34 9.73
CA ALA A 18 -8.98 5.46 8.35
C ALA A 18 -10.19 6.41 8.26
N ILE A 19 -10.10 7.45 7.43
CA ILE A 19 -11.18 8.40 7.20
C ILE A 19 -11.70 8.21 5.77
N VAL A 20 -13.01 7.91 5.66
CA VAL A 20 -13.65 7.60 4.39
C VAL A 20 -15.00 8.30 4.30
N PHE A 21 -15.13 9.30 3.42
CA PHE A 21 -16.39 9.96 3.15
C PHE A 21 -16.87 9.68 1.73
N MET A 22 -18.18 9.62 1.56
CA MET A 22 -18.81 9.14 0.33
C MET A 22 -18.31 9.86 -0.93
N HIS A 23 -18.17 11.18 -0.89
CA HIS A 23 -17.81 12.00 -2.06
C HIS A 23 -16.38 12.55 -2.02
N SER A 24 -15.51 12.04 -1.15
CA SER A 24 -14.17 12.59 -0.94
C SER A 24 -13.23 12.45 -2.13
N CYS A 25 -13.46 11.48 -3.01
CA CYS A 25 -12.74 11.40 -4.28
C CYS A 25 -12.87 12.66 -5.14
N LYS A 26 -13.93 13.44 -4.97
CA LYS A 26 -14.22 14.67 -5.70
C LYS A 26 -14.17 15.91 -4.80
N PHE A 27 -14.64 15.78 -3.56
CA PHE A 27 -14.77 16.86 -2.57
C PHE A 27 -14.10 16.47 -1.25
N ASN A 28 -12.78 16.63 -1.18
CA ASN A 28 -11.95 16.13 -0.08
C ASN A 28 -11.90 17.04 1.17
N LYS A 29 -12.57 18.18 1.15
CA LYS A 29 -12.54 19.17 2.24
C LYS A 29 -12.88 18.58 3.61
N HIS A 30 -13.97 17.81 3.68
CA HIS A 30 -14.42 17.22 4.94
C HIS A 30 -13.46 16.14 5.49
N GLU A 31 -12.78 15.37 4.62
CA GLU A 31 -11.74 14.44 5.09
C GLU A 31 -10.54 15.19 5.66
N LYS A 32 -10.14 16.32 5.07
CA LYS A 32 -9.07 17.17 5.59
C LYS A 32 -9.43 17.77 6.96
N GLU A 33 -10.64 18.30 7.11
CA GLU A 33 -11.13 18.82 8.39
C GLU A 33 -11.18 17.71 9.46
N ALA A 34 -11.60 16.51 9.10
CA ALA A 34 -11.61 15.36 10.00
C ALA A 34 -10.18 14.90 10.35
N GLU A 35 -9.24 14.95 9.40
CA GLU A 35 -7.82 14.65 9.63
C GLU A 35 -7.24 15.53 10.73
N GLU A 36 -7.48 16.85 10.66
CA GLU A 36 -7.01 17.80 11.68
C GLU A 36 -7.52 17.46 13.07
N VAL A 37 -8.80 17.12 13.18
CA VAL A 37 -9.42 16.73 14.45
C VAL A 37 -8.81 15.42 14.99
N VAL A 38 -8.64 14.42 14.14
CA VAL A 38 -8.11 13.10 14.51
C VAL A 38 -6.64 13.21 14.95
N LYS A 39 -5.83 14.00 14.23
CA LYS A 39 -4.45 14.31 14.60
C LYS A 39 -4.35 15.06 15.93
N ALA A 40 -5.21 16.03 16.16
CA ALA A 40 -5.26 16.79 17.43
C ALA A 40 -5.65 15.91 18.63
N ILE A 41 -6.39 14.82 18.42
CA ILE A 41 -6.71 13.83 19.45
C ILE A 41 -5.50 12.92 19.76
N GLY A 42 -4.56 12.78 18.84
CA GLY A 42 -3.29 12.08 19.03
C GLY A 42 -3.16 10.72 18.37
N PHE A 43 -3.95 10.43 17.33
CA PHE A 43 -3.74 9.21 16.54
C PHE A 43 -2.37 9.24 15.86
N SER A 44 -1.66 8.11 15.89
CA SER A 44 -0.30 8.00 15.34
C SER A 44 -0.25 8.05 13.82
N HIS A 45 -1.27 7.53 13.17
CA HIS A 45 -1.38 7.49 11.72
C HIS A 45 -2.81 7.74 11.25
N VAL A 46 -2.96 8.50 10.17
CA VAL A 46 -4.28 8.82 9.59
C VAL A 46 -4.22 8.60 8.08
N ALA A 47 -4.99 7.62 7.61
CA ALA A 47 -5.17 7.36 6.19
C ALA A 47 -6.45 8.05 5.69
N LEU A 48 -6.34 8.75 4.56
CA LEU A 48 -7.43 9.50 3.94
C LEU A 48 -7.82 8.85 2.63
N SER A 49 -9.10 8.55 2.47
CA SER A 49 -9.57 7.77 1.34
C SER A 49 -9.29 8.41 -0.01
N TYR A 50 -9.37 9.73 -0.12
CA TYR A 50 -9.08 10.44 -1.37
C TYR A 50 -7.60 10.43 -1.77
N LYS A 51 -6.69 10.21 -0.82
CA LYS A 51 -5.25 10.03 -1.09
C LYS A 51 -4.92 8.57 -1.39
N THR A 52 -5.53 7.66 -0.64
CA THR A 52 -5.24 6.23 -0.72
C THR A 52 -5.76 5.61 -2.02
N SER A 53 -6.97 5.96 -2.42
CA SER A 53 -7.60 5.41 -3.63
C SER A 53 -8.54 6.44 -4.26
N GLN A 54 -8.40 6.67 -5.56
CA GLN A 54 -9.23 7.64 -6.29
C GLN A 54 -10.49 7.01 -6.91
N ILE A 55 -10.78 5.74 -6.61
CA ILE A 55 -11.99 5.09 -7.12
C ILE A 55 -13.25 5.66 -6.48
N MET A 56 -14.32 5.82 -7.28
CA MET A 56 -15.58 6.37 -6.78
C MET A 56 -16.38 5.38 -5.90
N LYS A 57 -16.12 4.09 -6.02
CA LYS A 57 -16.80 3.03 -5.24
C LYS A 57 -16.47 3.17 -3.76
N TYR A 58 -17.42 3.61 -2.96
CA TYR A 58 -17.25 3.97 -1.55
C TYR A 58 -16.71 2.83 -0.69
N VAL A 59 -17.31 1.65 -0.76
CA VAL A 59 -16.90 0.49 0.06
C VAL A 59 -15.47 0.07 -0.30
N MET A 60 -15.20 -0.21 -1.56
CA MET A 60 -13.86 -0.63 -2.02
C MET A 60 -12.77 0.40 -1.68
N ARG A 61 -13.09 1.70 -1.79
CA ARG A 61 -12.16 2.76 -1.36
C ARG A 61 -11.96 2.72 0.15
N GLY A 62 -13.02 2.42 0.91
CA GLY A 62 -12.96 2.25 2.35
C GLY A 62 -12.05 1.09 2.75
N ASP A 63 -12.24 -0.07 2.15
CA ASP A 63 -11.45 -1.28 2.42
C ASP A 63 -9.96 -1.02 2.16
N THR A 64 -9.64 -0.44 1.00
CA THR A 64 -8.25 -0.05 0.68
C THR A 64 -7.68 0.94 1.70
N THR A 65 -8.49 1.90 2.18
CA THR A 65 -8.05 2.90 3.16
C THR A 65 -7.81 2.28 4.53
N VAL A 66 -8.64 1.33 4.93
CA VAL A 66 -8.46 0.58 6.19
C VAL A 66 -7.20 -0.28 6.12
N ALA A 67 -6.99 -1.00 5.01
CA ALA A 67 -5.78 -1.79 4.80
C ALA A 67 -4.52 -0.91 4.86
N ASP A 68 -4.54 0.25 4.22
CA ASP A 68 -3.44 1.21 4.25
C ASP A 68 -3.19 1.75 5.66
N ALA A 69 -4.24 2.14 6.39
CA ALA A 69 -4.13 2.62 7.76
C ALA A 69 -3.52 1.58 8.71
N TYR A 70 -3.78 0.30 8.45
CA TYR A 70 -3.26 -0.82 9.24
C TYR A 70 -1.79 -1.11 8.90
N LEU A 71 -1.43 -1.15 7.64
CA LEU A 71 -0.12 -1.59 7.17
C LEU A 71 0.94 -0.48 7.19
N SER A 72 0.58 0.76 6.87
CA SER A 72 1.54 1.86 6.73
C SER A 72 2.38 2.13 7.99
N PRO A 73 1.88 2.08 9.22
CA PRO A 73 2.73 2.26 10.40
C PRO A 73 3.79 1.17 10.59
N VAL A 74 3.46 -0.06 10.22
CA VAL A 74 4.43 -1.18 10.28
C VAL A 74 5.49 -1.01 9.21
N LEU A 75 5.06 -0.67 7.99
CA LEU A 75 5.94 -0.42 6.87
C LEU A 75 6.89 0.74 7.12
N ASN A 76 6.39 1.85 7.66
CA ASN A 76 7.22 3.03 7.96
C ASN A 76 8.30 2.70 8.98
N ARG A 77 7.98 1.97 10.06
CA ARG A 77 8.97 1.51 11.04
C ARG A 77 10.04 0.61 10.42
N TYR A 78 9.62 -0.28 9.53
CA TYR A 78 10.57 -1.13 8.81
C TYR A 78 11.53 -0.29 7.94
N ILE A 79 11.00 0.69 7.20
CA ILE A 79 11.80 1.60 6.37
C ILE A 79 12.76 2.44 7.21
N GLU A 80 12.29 2.97 8.34
CA GLU A 80 13.11 3.72 9.29
C GLU A 80 14.25 2.86 9.85
N THR A 81 13.94 1.63 10.25
CA THR A 81 14.96 0.67 10.71
C THR A 81 15.96 0.37 9.60
N LEU A 82 15.47 0.09 8.39
CA LEU A 82 16.33 -0.17 7.24
C LEU A 82 17.31 0.99 7.01
N TYR A 83 16.83 2.24 7.01
CA TYR A 83 17.70 3.40 6.82
C TYR A 83 18.69 3.62 7.95
N SER A 84 18.33 3.26 9.19
CA SER A 84 19.24 3.38 10.34
C SER A 84 20.41 2.42 10.32
N GLU A 85 20.29 1.29 9.60
CA GLU A 85 21.36 0.28 9.46
C GLU A 85 22.42 0.65 8.41
N PHE A 86 22.15 1.67 7.61
CA PHE A 86 23.08 2.10 6.57
C PHE A 86 23.77 3.41 6.93
N GLU A 87 25.07 3.47 6.67
CA GLU A 87 25.84 4.71 6.79
C GLU A 87 25.66 5.61 5.56
N GLY A 88 25.44 6.90 5.80
CA GLY A 88 25.27 7.90 4.75
C GLY A 88 23.88 8.01 4.16
N ASP A 89 23.68 8.95 3.25
CA ASP A 89 22.39 9.15 2.57
C ASP A 89 22.21 8.14 1.42
N ILE A 90 21.57 7.02 1.75
CA ILE A 90 21.20 6.00 0.77
C ILE A 90 19.73 6.07 0.36
N SER A 91 18.96 7.02 0.92
CA SER A 91 17.54 7.15 0.66
C SER A 91 17.23 7.29 -0.83
N SER A 92 18.10 7.95 -1.59
CA SER A 92 18.01 8.10 -3.03
C SER A 92 18.37 6.84 -3.84
N LYS A 93 19.02 5.85 -3.21
CA LYS A 93 19.49 4.62 -3.86
C LYS A 93 18.57 3.42 -3.65
N ILE A 94 17.69 3.48 -2.63
CA ILE A 94 16.76 2.40 -2.32
C ILE A 94 15.42 2.67 -2.99
N SER A 95 14.95 1.68 -3.74
CA SER A 95 13.61 1.67 -4.33
C SER A 95 12.83 0.47 -3.82
N PHE A 96 11.55 0.67 -3.58
CA PHE A 96 10.62 -0.35 -3.10
C PHE A 96 9.72 -0.81 -4.24
N MET A 97 9.56 -2.12 -4.37
CA MET A 97 8.62 -2.71 -5.32
C MET A 97 7.20 -2.52 -4.82
N GLN A 98 6.33 -2.04 -5.69
CA GLN A 98 4.90 -1.92 -5.42
C GLN A 98 4.14 -3.13 -5.97
N SER A 99 2.94 -3.39 -5.46
CA SER A 99 2.05 -4.45 -5.95
C SER A 99 1.63 -4.31 -7.42
N ASN A 100 1.79 -3.14 -8.00
CA ASN A 100 1.57 -2.90 -9.44
C ASN A 100 2.80 -3.22 -10.31
N GLY A 101 3.91 -3.71 -9.73
CA GLY A 101 5.15 -4.01 -10.42
C GLY A 101 6.04 -2.79 -10.70
N GLY A 102 5.68 -1.61 -10.23
CA GLY A 102 6.50 -0.40 -10.30
C GLY A 102 7.46 -0.26 -9.13
N LEU A 103 8.52 0.49 -9.32
CA LEU A 103 9.44 0.90 -8.26
C LEU A 103 9.12 2.31 -7.79
N THR A 104 9.20 2.53 -6.49
CA THR A 104 9.01 3.86 -5.88
C THR A 104 10.03 4.08 -4.76
N ASN A 105 10.22 5.34 -4.37
CA ASN A 105 11.01 5.65 -3.19
C ASN A 105 10.19 5.46 -1.90
N ALA A 106 10.86 5.45 -0.76
CA ALA A 106 10.24 5.24 0.56
C ALA A 106 9.12 6.25 0.88
N THR A 107 9.28 7.51 0.48
CA THR A 107 8.32 8.58 0.82
C THR A 107 6.98 8.44 0.11
N LEU A 108 6.94 7.69 -0.98
CA LEU A 108 5.74 7.43 -1.78
C LEU A 108 5.22 5.99 -1.60
N PHE A 109 5.97 5.15 -0.88
CA PHE A 109 5.59 3.76 -0.65
C PHE A 109 4.60 3.66 0.50
N SER A 110 3.40 3.17 0.24
CA SER A 110 2.32 3.06 1.22
C SER A 110 1.94 1.61 1.50
N GLY A 111 1.26 1.39 2.63
CA GLY A 111 0.86 0.06 3.07
C GLY A 111 0.05 -0.71 2.03
N LYS A 112 -0.92 -0.04 1.37
CA LYS A 112 -1.72 -0.66 0.30
C LYS A 112 -0.90 -1.16 -0.88
N ASP A 113 0.22 -0.50 -1.18
CA ASP A 113 1.08 -0.83 -2.32
C ASP A 113 2.07 -1.96 -2.00
N SER A 114 2.17 -2.36 -0.73
CA SER A 114 3.08 -3.42 -0.28
C SER A 114 2.47 -4.82 -0.30
N ILE A 115 1.14 -4.96 -0.35
CA ILE A 115 0.42 -6.20 -0.05
C ILE A 115 0.87 -7.38 -0.93
N LEU A 116 1.01 -7.22 -2.23
CA LEU A 116 1.48 -8.24 -3.17
C LEU A 116 2.77 -7.82 -3.89
N SER A 117 3.59 -7.02 -3.24
CA SER A 117 4.82 -6.50 -3.85
C SER A 117 5.87 -7.59 -4.08
N GLY A 118 5.95 -8.61 -3.23
CA GLY A 118 6.82 -9.77 -3.41
C GLY A 118 6.51 -10.54 -4.69
N PRO A 119 5.30 -11.11 -4.84
CA PRO A 119 4.86 -11.74 -6.09
C PRO A 119 5.02 -10.85 -7.32
N ALA A 120 4.66 -9.56 -7.23
CA ALA A 120 4.86 -8.61 -8.33
C ALA A 120 6.34 -8.48 -8.73
N GLY A 121 7.22 -8.42 -7.75
CA GLY A 121 8.67 -8.41 -7.97
C GLY A 121 9.17 -9.68 -8.65
N GLY A 122 8.66 -10.84 -8.24
CA GLY A 122 8.96 -12.13 -8.86
C GLY A 122 8.56 -12.18 -10.33
N VAL A 123 7.36 -11.71 -10.66
CA VAL A 123 6.87 -11.60 -12.06
C VAL A 123 7.77 -10.67 -12.89
N ILE A 124 8.03 -9.47 -12.42
CA ILE A 124 8.86 -8.49 -13.14
C ILE A 124 10.30 -9.00 -13.30
N GLY A 125 10.88 -9.58 -12.25
CA GLY A 125 12.21 -10.16 -12.28
C GLY A 125 12.29 -11.32 -13.26
N GLY A 126 11.35 -12.26 -13.20
CA GLY A 126 11.27 -13.39 -14.10
C GLY A 126 11.16 -12.98 -15.58
N ILE A 127 10.29 -12.02 -15.89
CA ILE A 127 10.15 -11.49 -17.26
C ILE A 127 11.46 -10.84 -17.72
N LYS A 128 12.08 -10.00 -16.90
CA LYS A 128 13.29 -9.27 -17.26
C LYS A 128 14.48 -10.19 -17.51
N THR A 129 14.62 -11.25 -16.73
CA THR A 129 15.71 -12.22 -16.88
C THR A 129 15.48 -13.17 -18.05
N SER A 130 14.24 -13.59 -18.30
CA SER A 130 13.89 -14.51 -19.40
C SER A 130 13.83 -13.80 -20.77
N ALA A 131 13.63 -12.51 -20.83
CA ALA A 131 13.58 -11.72 -22.09
C ALA A 131 14.92 -11.68 -22.83
N LEU A 132 15.99 -12.23 -22.26
CA LEU A 132 17.29 -12.36 -22.91
C LEU A 132 17.26 -13.27 -24.17
N ASP A 133 16.33 -14.23 -24.22
CA ASP A 133 16.23 -15.23 -25.29
C ASP A 133 15.14 -14.94 -26.35
N LYS A 134 14.55 -13.72 -26.33
CA LYS A 134 13.48 -13.29 -27.26
C LYS A 134 12.17 -14.13 -27.16
N GLU A 135 12.04 -14.99 -26.17
CA GLU A 135 10.80 -15.69 -25.93
C GLU A 135 9.75 -14.75 -25.32
N HIS A 136 8.58 -14.72 -25.95
CA HIS A 136 7.48 -13.84 -25.52
C HIS A 136 6.43 -14.55 -24.65
N LYS A 137 6.60 -15.87 -24.44
CA LYS A 137 5.66 -16.69 -23.66
C LYS A 137 6.43 -17.37 -22.53
N ILE A 138 6.12 -16.98 -21.30
CA ILE A 138 6.83 -17.42 -20.11
C ILE A 138 5.80 -17.93 -19.11
N ILE A 139 6.09 -19.05 -18.47
CA ILE A 139 5.40 -19.51 -17.26
C ILE A 139 6.42 -19.40 -16.13
N GLY A 140 6.07 -18.62 -15.10
CA GLY A 140 6.86 -18.49 -13.89
C GLY A 140 6.30 -19.36 -12.78
N PHE A 141 7.20 -19.94 -12.00
CA PHE A 141 6.88 -20.77 -10.85
C PHE A 141 7.77 -20.32 -9.68
N ASP A 142 7.18 -19.64 -8.72
CA ASP A 142 7.86 -19.14 -7.52
C ASP A 142 7.42 -19.94 -6.31
N MET A 143 8.29 -20.82 -5.83
CA MET A 143 8.02 -21.69 -4.69
C MET A 143 8.77 -21.17 -3.46
N GLY A 144 8.00 -20.56 -2.54
CA GLY A 144 8.49 -20.17 -1.22
C GLY A 144 8.40 -21.28 -0.18
N GLY A 145 8.61 -20.91 1.07
CA GLY A 145 8.51 -21.86 2.19
C GLY A 145 7.07 -22.23 2.59
N THR A 146 6.08 -21.39 2.26
CA THR A 146 4.67 -21.52 2.68
C THR A 146 3.68 -21.52 1.53
N SER A 147 4.03 -20.93 0.40
CA SER A 147 3.16 -20.78 -0.76
C SER A 147 3.93 -20.95 -2.05
N THR A 148 3.19 -21.20 -3.12
CA THR A 148 3.72 -21.28 -4.48
C THR A 148 2.90 -20.36 -5.37
N ASP A 149 3.56 -19.39 -6.00
CA ASP A 149 2.94 -18.50 -6.96
C ASP A 149 3.24 -18.96 -8.38
N VAL A 150 2.20 -19.08 -9.19
CA VAL A 150 2.32 -19.45 -10.61
C VAL A 150 1.74 -18.32 -11.44
N TRP A 151 2.51 -17.87 -12.43
CA TRP A 151 2.11 -16.79 -13.31
C TRP A 151 2.49 -17.08 -14.77
N HIS A 152 1.86 -16.40 -15.70
CA HIS A 152 2.21 -16.47 -17.10
C HIS A 152 2.41 -15.07 -17.69
N TYR A 153 3.20 -14.99 -18.73
CA TYR A 153 3.43 -13.79 -19.52
C TYR A 153 3.40 -14.13 -21.02
N SER A 154 2.68 -13.36 -21.80
CA SER A 154 2.49 -13.58 -23.24
C SER A 154 2.82 -12.36 -24.11
N GLY A 155 3.77 -11.55 -23.64
CA GLY A 155 4.20 -10.33 -24.34
C GLY A 155 3.72 -9.04 -23.71
N GLU A 156 2.67 -9.09 -22.88
CA GLU A 156 2.18 -7.94 -22.13
C GLU A 156 1.80 -8.32 -20.70
N LEU A 157 1.88 -7.35 -19.79
CA LEU A 157 1.45 -7.50 -18.41
C LEU A 157 -0.04 -7.21 -18.29
N GLU A 158 -0.80 -8.23 -17.95
CA GLU A 158 -2.20 -8.06 -17.60
C GLU A 158 -2.31 -7.35 -16.25
N ARG A 159 -3.12 -6.31 -16.19
CA ARG A 159 -3.35 -5.54 -14.96
C ARG A 159 -4.82 -5.56 -14.60
N THR A 160 -5.11 -5.82 -13.35
CA THR A 160 -6.45 -5.67 -12.79
C THR A 160 -6.52 -4.45 -11.88
N VAL A 161 -7.61 -3.71 -11.97
CA VAL A 161 -7.88 -2.55 -11.10
C VAL A 161 -8.48 -2.98 -9.77
N ASN A 162 -9.10 -4.15 -9.75
CA ASN A 162 -9.79 -4.69 -8.58
C ASN A 162 -9.20 -6.07 -8.29
N ASN A 163 -8.56 -6.20 -7.16
CA ASN A 163 -8.13 -7.50 -6.64
C ASN A 163 -8.83 -7.75 -5.30
N LYS A 164 -9.35 -8.95 -5.12
CA LYS A 164 -9.90 -9.38 -3.84
C LYS A 164 -8.90 -10.30 -3.18
N ILE A 165 -8.51 -9.98 -1.95
CA ILE A 165 -7.66 -10.81 -1.11
C ILE A 165 -8.55 -11.34 0.01
N ASP A 166 -8.67 -12.65 0.12
CA ASP A 166 -9.55 -13.33 1.09
C ASP A 166 -11.02 -12.87 1.04
N GLY A 167 -11.51 -12.48 -0.14
CA GLY A 167 -12.90 -12.07 -0.32
C GLY A 167 -13.20 -10.60 -0.01
N ILE A 168 -12.19 -9.82 0.36
CA ILE A 168 -12.27 -8.37 0.63
C ILE A 168 -11.83 -7.56 -0.57
#